data_aa70d36b43a500fe849b882098c51823
#
_entry.id   aa70d36b43a500fe849b882098c51823
#
_cell.length_a   1.000
_cell.length_b   1.000
_cell.length_c   1.000
_cell.angle_alpha   90.00
_cell.angle_beta   90.00
_cell.angle_gamma   90.00
#
_symmetry.space_group_name_H-M   'P 1'
#
loop_
_entity.id
_entity.type
_entity.pdbx_description
1 polymer ?
#
loop_
_entity_poly.entity_id
_entity_poly.type
_entity_poly.pdbx_seq_one_letter_code
_entity_poly.pdbx_strand_id
1 'polypeptide(L)'
;MKQGASSLSRIDRLAIGALVAGGQETVSGAARRHGVTRKSVRAMRDGALRFQEETRRRGGAPSVVVDNAFVERFVVAAALIGNCPFRGIVELMEAVLPVSVSIGKVHGICAAAIARAGELNAGETLEGVRHAAIDEIFQNSTPVFAGVDLASLYTFMLSEQPDRTGVTWWCALEQCRELGFSPESVIGDGGLGLRKGMAECFPDVPCDSDVFHALKDITLVHGYLEKKALGAMGAVEELLRRRDKVTGLRRNGFSRLLGEARRREEELTRCHATLETIYQFMREDVLDFNELPFGDRQALFDWLIGEMQGIEECYGKIAPLRKKLERQRDTLLAVFARLDAELAKLAGKDGIDMENARRMVNLFNGHREEPQVEMAVADALDKYGLERLQQFLDAIYGLMASSFRASSPIENRNSVLRTYFQQRREIGHGYLELLRFYLNHRIVVRSRVKEREGKSAYEMLTGNSHAHWLDMLGFTLTKAA
;
A
#
# COMPACT_ATOMS: atom_id res chain seq x y z
N MET A 1 43.99 46.31 37.44
CA MET A 1 44.01 46.45 35.97
C MET A 1 43.54 45.11 35.35
N LYS A 2 42.51 45.11 34.52
CA LYS A 2 42.08 43.86 33.84
C LYS A 2 43.06 43.57 32.70
N GLN A 3 43.73 42.41 32.74
CA GLN A 3 44.60 41.96 31.66
C GLN A 3 43.83 41.87 30.35
N GLY A 4 44.38 42.33 29.26
CA GLY A 4 43.74 42.22 27.94
C GLY A 4 43.70 40.78 27.48
N ALA A 5 42.68 40.38 26.70
CA ALA A 5 42.53 39.04 26.13
C ALA A 5 43.75 38.55 25.31
N SER A 6 44.68 39.41 24.99
CA SER A 6 45.93 39.10 24.28
C SER A 6 46.95 38.28 25.10
N SER A 7 46.79 38.16 26.43
CA SER A 7 47.69 37.37 27.28
C SER A 7 47.31 35.88 27.35
N LEU A 8 46.15 35.48 26.86
CA LEU A 8 45.69 34.07 26.83
C LEU A 8 46.13 33.38 25.54
N SER A 9 46.59 32.14 25.66
CA SER A 9 46.91 31.35 24.48
C SER A 9 45.68 31.12 23.60
N ARG A 10 45.87 30.71 22.34
CA ARG A 10 44.78 30.38 21.44
C ARG A 10 43.95 29.19 21.99
N ILE A 11 44.62 28.24 22.63
CA ILE A 11 43.98 27.06 23.23
C ILE A 11 43.11 27.46 24.43
N ASP A 12 43.64 28.31 25.32
CA ASP A 12 42.90 28.81 26.48
C ASP A 12 41.65 29.57 26.06
N ARG A 13 41.76 30.42 25.03
CA ARG A 13 40.62 31.17 24.48
C ARG A 13 39.54 30.28 23.91
N LEU A 14 39.91 29.16 23.21
CA LEU A 14 38.99 28.16 22.72
C LEU A 14 38.37 27.39 23.85
N ALA A 15 39.12 26.96 24.87
CA ALA A 15 38.61 26.25 26.04
C ALA A 15 37.59 27.05 26.83
N ILE A 16 37.93 28.32 27.14
CA ILE A 16 37.02 29.28 27.82
C ILE A 16 35.74 29.47 26.98
N GLY A 17 35.89 29.63 25.67
CA GLY A 17 34.78 29.79 24.74
C GLY A 17 33.88 28.58 24.69
N ALA A 18 34.42 27.34 24.70
CA ALA A 18 33.71 26.09 24.69
C ALA A 18 32.90 25.87 25.98
N LEU A 19 33.49 26.14 27.16
CA LEU A 19 32.79 26.04 28.46
C LEU A 19 31.59 27.00 28.51
N VAL A 20 31.71 28.19 28.00
CA VAL A 20 30.61 29.17 27.94
C VAL A 20 29.57 28.80 26.88
N ALA A 21 30.00 28.30 25.72
CA ALA A 21 29.09 27.82 24.67
C ALA A 21 28.27 26.59 25.12
N GLY A 22 28.88 25.66 25.87
CA GLY A 22 28.22 24.47 26.42
C GLY A 22 27.40 24.74 27.69
N GLY A 23 27.28 26.00 28.15
CA GLY A 23 26.49 26.36 29.34
C GLY A 23 27.10 25.92 30.67
N GLN A 24 28.33 25.41 30.67
CA GLN A 24 29.05 24.97 31.87
C GLN A 24 29.61 26.14 32.69
N GLU A 25 29.74 27.32 32.07
CA GLU A 25 30.17 28.53 32.73
C GLU A 25 29.41 29.77 32.19
N THR A 26 29.11 30.71 33.06
CA THR A 26 28.49 31.99 32.64
C THR A 26 29.52 32.97 32.08
N VAL A 27 29.13 33.83 31.16
CA VAL A 27 30.00 34.92 30.62
C VAL A 27 30.62 35.77 31.73
N SER A 28 29.84 36.05 32.80
CA SER A 28 30.29 36.83 33.94
C SER A 28 31.23 36.06 34.85
N GLY A 29 31.05 34.76 35.01
CA GLY A 29 31.90 33.86 35.76
C GLY A 29 33.27 33.74 35.09
N ALA A 30 33.29 33.37 33.79
CA ALA A 30 34.49 33.29 33.00
C ALA A 30 35.28 34.60 32.96
N ALA A 31 34.61 35.76 32.80
CA ALA A 31 35.25 37.04 32.81
C ALA A 31 35.96 37.37 34.15
N ARG A 32 35.37 37.00 35.27
CA ARG A 32 35.97 37.18 36.61
C ARG A 32 37.12 36.21 36.85
N ARG A 33 36.95 34.93 36.51
CA ARG A 33 37.93 33.87 36.76
C ARG A 33 39.22 34.10 35.97
N HIS A 34 39.10 34.54 34.73
CA HIS A 34 40.26 34.71 33.83
C HIS A 34 40.73 36.17 33.71
N GLY A 35 40.16 37.10 34.48
CA GLY A 35 40.59 38.50 34.50
C GLY A 35 40.36 39.31 33.21
N VAL A 36 39.48 38.83 32.34
CA VAL A 36 39.19 39.40 31.02
C VAL A 36 37.82 40.12 30.98
N THR A 37 37.57 40.87 29.91
CA THR A 37 36.28 41.56 29.77
C THR A 37 35.15 40.61 29.33
N ARG A 38 33.91 40.92 29.70
CA ARG A 38 32.74 40.14 29.20
C ARG A 38 32.67 40.17 27.65
N LYS A 39 33.09 41.24 27.00
CA LYS A 39 33.18 41.37 25.54
C LYS A 39 34.17 40.37 24.98
N SER A 40 35.34 40.19 25.61
CA SER A 40 36.33 39.19 25.22
C SER A 40 35.81 37.78 25.37
N VAL A 41 35.08 37.46 26.47
CA VAL A 41 34.50 36.10 26.68
C VAL A 41 33.43 35.80 25.62
N ARG A 42 32.57 36.76 25.24
CA ARG A 42 31.62 36.55 24.14
C ARG A 42 32.32 36.28 22.81
N ALA A 43 33.40 37.04 22.51
CA ALA A 43 34.19 36.79 21.31
C ALA A 43 34.86 35.39 21.32
N MET A 44 35.30 34.89 22.48
CA MET A 44 35.85 33.56 22.66
C MET A 44 34.75 32.50 22.47
N ARG A 45 33.55 32.67 23.01
CA ARG A 45 32.39 31.80 22.78
C ARG A 45 32.05 31.72 21.31
N ASP A 46 31.93 32.84 20.63
CA ASP A 46 31.57 32.91 19.22
C ASP A 46 32.68 32.32 18.32
N GLY A 47 33.95 32.44 18.76
CA GLY A 47 35.09 31.77 18.14
C GLY A 47 35.10 30.26 18.35
N ALA A 48 34.72 29.77 19.54
CA ALA A 48 34.59 28.34 19.83
C ALA A 48 33.44 27.72 19.04
N LEU A 49 32.28 28.39 18.95
CA LEU A 49 31.16 27.91 18.13
C LEU A 49 31.53 27.82 16.65
N ARG A 50 32.23 28.85 16.11
CA ARG A 50 32.73 28.79 14.73
C ARG A 50 33.72 27.65 14.53
N PHE A 51 34.64 27.45 15.47
CA PHE A 51 35.61 26.34 15.42
C PHE A 51 34.94 24.99 15.49
N GLN A 52 33.90 24.83 16.33
CA GLN A 52 33.06 23.60 16.36
C GLN A 52 32.35 23.40 15.03
N GLU A 53 31.81 24.44 14.43
CA GLU A 53 31.11 24.36 13.14
C GLU A 53 32.06 24.05 11.98
N GLU A 54 33.26 24.67 11.98
CA GLU A 54 34.33 24.34 11.03
C GLU A 54 34.93 22.96 11.23
N THR A 55 35.04 22.48 12.47
CA THR A 55 35.48 21.11 12.80
C THR A 55 34.38 20.09 12.47
N ARG A 56 33.12 20.46 12.63
CA ARG A 56 31.97 19.67 12.18
C ARG A 56 31.87 19.59 10.66
N ARG A 57 32.27 20.69 9.96
CA ARG A 57 32.40 20.72 8.50
C ARG A 57 33.68 20.02 8.01
N ARG A 58 34.75 19.96 8.82
CA ARG A 58 36.00 19.24 8.56
C ARG A 58 36.05 17.84 9.14
N GLY A 59 35.16 17.49 10.10
CA GLY A 59 34.93 16.15 10.56
C GLY A 59 34.32 15.38 9.40
N GLY A 60 35.16 14.61 8.75
CA GLY A 60 35.06 14.09 7.41
C GLY A 60 33.65 13.85 6.93
N ALA A 61 33.22 14.60 5.93
CA ALA A 61 32.26 14.02 5.00
C ALA A 61 32.79 12.62 4.69
N PRO A 62 31.98 11.55 4.86
CA PRO A 62 32.47 10.21 4.59
C PRO A 62 33.07 10.22 3.18
N SER A 63 34.40 10.08 3.09
CA SER A 63 35.07 9.98 1.80
C SER A 63 34.67 8.62 1.24
N VAL A 64 33.79 8.64 0.25
CA VAL A 64 33.42 7.43 -0.46
C VAL A 64 34.50 7.16 -1.49
N VAL A 65 35.20 6.05 -1.35
CA VAL A 65 36.10 5.57 -2.39
C VAL A 65 35.26 5.06 -3.54
N VAL A 66 35.37 5.71 -4.70
CA VAL A 66 34.68 5.29 -5.93
C VAL A 66 35.56 4.24 -6.61
N ASP A 67 35.49 3.02 -6.13
CA ASP A 67 36.13 1.83 -6.71
C ASP A 67 35.12 1.01 -7.55
N ASN A 68 35.55 -0.14 -8.08
CA ASN A 68 34.65 -1.02 -8.84
C ASN A 68 33.50 -1.53 -7.97
N ALA A 69 33.68 -1.84 -6.70
CA ALA A 69 32.64 -2.30 -5.81
C ALA A 69 31.56 -1.21 -5.60
N PHE A 70 31.98 0.03 -5.46
CA PHE A 70 31.05 1.17 -5.41
C PHE A 70 30.25 1.29 -6.72
N VAL A 71 30.92 1.21 -7.88
CA VAL A 71 30.27 1.31 -9.20
C VAL A 71 29.22 0.21 -9.37
N GLU A 72 29.56 -1.03 -9.06
CA GLU A 72 28.66 -2.17 -9.17
C GLU A 72 27.44 -2.01 -8.25
N ARG A 73 27.67 -1.67 -7.00
CA ARG A 73 26.60 -1.39 -6.01
C ARG A 73 25.70 -0.23 -6.46
N PHE A 74 26.29 0.85 -6.97
CA PHE A 74 25.56 2.01 -7.46
C PHE A 74 24.66 1.64 -8.65
N VAL A 75 25.18 0.88 -9.61
CA VAL A 75 24.42 0.44 -10.81
C VAL A 75 23.17 -0.33 -10.40
N VAL A 76 23.31 -1.32 -9.51
CA VAL A 76 22.17 -2.14 -9.07
C VAL A 76 21.18 -1.30 -8.25
N ALA A 77 21.69 -0.44 -7.36
CA ALA A 77 20.85 0.48 -6.58
C ALA A 77 20.08 1.46 -7.48
N ALA A 78 20.74 2.07 -8.47
CA ALA A 78 20.11 2.98 -9.42
C ALA A 78 19.04 2.27 -10.28
N ALA A 79 19.30 1.01 -10.69
CA ALA A 79 18.35 0.22 -11.47
C ALA A 79 17.10 -0.15 -10.68
N LEU A 80 17.23 -0.47 -9.37
CA LEU A 80 16.13 -0.96 -8.53
C LEU A 80 15.48 0.15 -7.68
N ILE A 81 16.26 0.97 -6.98
CA ILE A 81 15.71 2.05 -6.14
C ILE A 81 15.25 3.21 -7.01
N GLY A 82 16.11 3.64 -7.93
CA GLY A 82 15.87 4.77 -8.83
C GLY A 82 15.04 4.42 -10.05
N ASN A 83 14.78 3.13 -10.29
CA ASN A 83 14.14 2.64 -11.51
C ASN A 83 14.77 3.20 -12.81
N CYS A 84 16.08 3.45 -12.78
CA CYS A 84 16.80 4.06 -13.90
C CYS A 84 16.98 3.06 -15.04
N PRO A 85 16.71 3.45 -16.30
CA PRO A 85 17.10 2.67 -17.47
C PRO A 85 18.62 2.66 -17.61
N PHE A 86 19.19 1.65 -18.27
CA PHE A 86 20.66 1.48 -18.37
C PHE A 86 21.38 2.70 -18.93
N ARG A 87 20.79 3.37 -19.94
CA ARG A 87 21.35 4.62 -20.48
C ARG A 87 21.34 5.77 -19.45
N GLY A 88 20.25 5.87 -18.68
CA GLY A 88 20.15 6.85 -17.60
C GLY A 88 21.16 6.59 -16.48
N ILE A 89 21.50 5.31 -16.20
CA ILE A 89 22.56 4.98 -15.24
C ILE A 89 23.93 5.47 -15.76
N VAL A 90 24.23 5.26 -17.03
CA VAL A 90 25.48 5.77 -17.64
C VAL A 90 25.55 7.29 -17.52
N GLU A 91 24.51 8.01 -17.96
CA GLU A 91 24.43 9.47 -17.86
C GLU A 91 24.55 9.97 -16.42
N LEU A 92 23.88 9.28 -15.47
CA LEU A 92 23.94 9.63 -14.05
C LEU A 92 25.36 9.45 -13.47
N MET A 93 26.06 8.37 -13.86
CA MET A 93 27.45 8.13 -13.47
C MET A 93 28.38 9.22 -14.01
N GLU A 94 28.27 9.60 -15.28
CA GLU A 94 29.06 10.66 -15.88
C GLU A 94 28.77 12.04 -15.30
N ALA A 95 27.50 12.33 -14.97
CA ALA A 95 27.08 13.63 -14.44
C ALA A 95 27.46 13.84 -12.97
N VAL A 96 27.41 12.78 -12.16
CA VAL A 96 27.56 12.86 -10.69
C VAL A 96 28.96 12.42 -10.23
N LEU A 97 29.53 11.44 -10.93
CA LEU A 97 30.82 10.83 -10.58
C LEU A 97 31.77 10.98 -11.78
N PRO A 98 33.07 11.25 -11.54
CA PRO A 98 34.06 11.31 -12.61
C PRO A 98 34.43 9.89 -13.12
N VAL A 99 33.43 9.07 -13.40
CA VAL A 99 33.59 7.66 -13.81
C VAL A 99 32.76 7.39 -15.04
N SER A 100 33.41 6.99 -16.12
CA SER A 100 32.74 6.53 -17.34
C SER A 100 32.46 5.03 -17.26
N VAL A 101 31.21 4.64 -17.48
CA VAL A 101 30.76 3.24 -17.46
C VAL A 101 30.04 2.95 -18.76
N SER A 102 30.42 1.89 -19.47
CA SER A 102 29.73 1.49 -20.71
C SER A 102 28.39 0.81 -20.40
N ILE A 103 27.43 0.92 -21.33
CA ILE A 103 26.15 0.22 -21.26
C ILE A 103 26.36 -1.30 -21.10
N GLY A 104 27.38 -1.87 -21.80
CA GLY A 104 27.73 -3.29 -21.67
C GLY A 104 28.17 -3.68 -20.26
N LYS A 105 28.92 -2.80 -19.56
CA LYS A 105 29.29 -3.04 -18.15
C LYS A 105 28.07 -2.97 -17.24
N VAL A 106 27.16 -1.99 -17.43
CA VAL A 106 25.90 -1.89 -16.68
C VAL A 106 25.07 -3.16 -16.87
N HIS A 107 24.94 -3.63 -18.12
CA HIS A 107 24.23 -4.87 -18.41
C HIS A 107 24.88 -6.08 -17.72
N GLY A 108 26.19 -6.21 -17.77
CA GLY A 108 26.92 -7.32 -17.12
C GLY A 108 26.72 -7.34 -15.60
N ILE A 109 26.75 -6.18 -14.96
CA ILE A 109 26.50 -6.04 -13.51
C ILE A 109 25.06 -6.45 -13.19
N CYS A 110 24.07 -5.97 -13.94
CA CYS A 110 22.68 -6.37 -13.75
C CYS A 110 22.44 -7.86 -14.02
N ALA A 111 23.11 -8.45 -15.00
CA ALA A 111 23.04 -9.89 -15.29
C ALA A 111 23.60 -10.73 -14.13
N ALA A 112 24.69 -10.32 -13.52
CA ALA A 112 25.23 -10.97 -12.32
C ALA A 112 24.26 -10.87 -11.12
N ALA A 113 23.65 -9.69 -10.91
CA ALA A 113 22.63 -9.49 -9.91
C ALA A 113 21.40 -10.40 -10.13
N ILE A 114 20.95 -10.53 -11.38
CA ILE A 114 19.85 -11.42 -11.77
C ILE A 114 20.17 -12.88 -11.45
N ALA A 115 21.33 -13.36 -11.83
CA ALA A 115 21.74 -14.74 -11.57
C ALA A 115 21.75 -15.02 -10.07
N ARG A 116 22.34 -14.12 -9.29
CA ARG A 116 22.41 -14.27 -7.82
C ARG A 116 21.03 -14.19 -7.16
N ALA A 117 20.16 -13.29 -7.61
CA ALA A 117 18.79 -13.21 -7.11
C ALA A 117 17.99 -14.48 -7.39
N GLY A 118 18.16 -15.08 -8.58
CA GLY A 118 17.53 -16.36 -8.94
C GLY A 118 17.97 -17.49 -8.02
N GLU A 119 19.27 -17.61 -7.73
CA GLU A 119 19.78 -18.59 -6.76
C GLU A 119 19.19 -18.42 -5.35
N LEU A 120 19.12 -17.17 -4.87
CA LEU A 120 18.57 -16.86 -3.54
C LEU A 120 17.07 -17.16 -3.49
N ASN A 121 16.30 -16.70 -4.47
CA ASN A 121 14.86 -16.94 -4.56
C ASN A 121 14.52 -18.45 -4.67
N ALA A 122 15.35 -19.24 -5.34
CA ALA A 122 15.14 -20.69 -5.46
C ALA A 122 15.39 -21.45 -4.14
N GLY A 123 16.14 -20.86 -3.21
CA GLY A 123 16.38 -21.41 -1.89
C GLY A 123 15.34 -21.04 -0.83
N GLU A 124 14.36 -20.21 -1.17
CA GLU A 124 13.33 -19.75 -0.24
C GLU A 124 12.15 -20.73 -0.17
N THR A 125 11.61 -20.93 1.03
CA THR A 125 10.35 -21.68 1.22
C THR A 125 9.15 -20.74 1.31
N LEU A 126 7.99 -21.20 0.83
CA LEU A 126 6.73 -20.48 0.87
C LEU A 126 5.78 -20.98 1.97
N GLU A 127 6.23 -21.84 2.87
CA GLU A 127 5.42 -22.40 3.97
C GLU A 127 4.80 -21.33 4.90
N GLY A 128 5.44 -20.14 4.98
CA GLY A 128 4.94 -19.03 5.78
C GLY A 128 3.78 -18.25 5.12
N VAL A 129 3.52 -18.45 3.82
CA VAL A 129 2.46 -17.72 3.08
C VAL A 129 1.12 -18.38 3.35
N ARG A 130 0.32 -17.77 4.23
CA ARG A 130 -0.96 -18.34 4.67
C ARG A 130 -2.17 -17.69 4.01
N HIS A 131 -2.14 -16.39 3.81
CA HIS A 131 -3.23 -15.63 3.19
C HIS A 131 -2.68 -14.86 2.00
N ALA A 132 -3.03 -15.27 0.81
CA ALA A 132 -2.45 -14.75 -0.41
C ALA A 132 -3.42 -13.83 -1.17
N ALA A 133 -2.89 -12.78 -1.80
CA ALA A 133 -3.56 -12.09 -2.90
C ALA A 133 -2.80 -12.40 -4.19
N ILE A 134 -3.56 -12.74 -5.23
CA ILE A 134 -3.03 -13.10 -6.54
C ILE A 134 -3.74 -12.26 -7.60
N ASP A 135 -2.95 -11.69 -8.52
CA ASP A 135 -3.46 -10.85 -9.60
C ASP A 135 -2.60 -10.98 -10.86
N GLU A 136 -3.13 -10.50 -11.98
CA GLU A 136 -2.40 -10.39 -13.23
C GLU A 136 -2.24 -8.93 -13.63
N ILE A 137 -1.02 -8.54 -13.98
CA ILE A 137 -0.72 -7.26 -14.58
C ILE A 137 -0.11 -7.45 -15.95
N PHE A 138 -0.16 -6.43 -16.78
CA PHE A 138 0.34 -6.54 -18.15
C PHE A 138 1.52 -5.61 -18.39
N GLN A 139 2.56 -6.18 -18.99
CA GLN A 139 3.57 -5.40 -19.67
C GLN A 139 3.30 -5.50 -21.19
N ASN A 140 2.85 -4.41 -21.77
CA ASN A 140 2.27 -4.41 -23.12
C ASN A 140 1.09 -5.40 -23.20
N SER A 141 1.23 -6.48 -23.96
CA SER A 141 0.22 -7.56 -24.07
C SER A 141 0.59 -8.84 -23.31
N THR A 142 1.76 -8.88 -22.67
CA THR A 142 2.24 -10.07 -21.97
C THR A 142 1.75 -10.03 -20.51
N PRO A 143 1.04 -11.05 -20.04
CA PRO A 143 0.62 -11.14 -18.66
C PRO A 143 1.79 -11.48 -17.74
N VAL A 144 1.83 -10.80 -16.60
CA VAL A 144 2.76 -11.07 -15.50
C VAL A 144 1.92 -11.45 -14.29
N PHE A 145 2.08 -12.67 -13.82
CA PHE A 145 1.42 -13.14 -12.61
C PHE A 145 2.15 -12.62 -11.38
N ALA A 146 1.39 -12.08 -10.45
CA ALA A 146 1.89 -11.55 -9.19
C ALA A 146 1.12 -12.16 -8.02
N GLY A 147 1.85 -12.58 -6.98
CA GLY A 147 1.28 -13.11 -5.75
C GLY A 147 1.97 -12.50 -4.54
N VAL A 148 1.19 -12.08 -3.55
CA VAL A 148 1.68 -11.40 -2.34
C VAL A 148 1.01 -12.00 -1.11
N ASP A 149 1.78 -12.30 -0.07
CA ASP A 149 1.25 -12.61 1.25
C ASP A 149 0.65 -11.35 1.88
N LEU A 150 -0.59 -11.44 2.33
CA LEU A 150 -1.37 -10.28 2.82
C LEU A 150 -0.86 -9.74 4.16
N ALA A 151 -0.27 -10.60 4.99
CA ALA A 151 0.25 -10.23 6.30
C ALA A 151 1.62 -9.54 6.19
N SER A 152 2.58 -10.20 5.53
CA SER A 152 3.98 -9.78 5.45
C SER A 152 4.30 -8.87 4.26
N LEU A 153 3.44 -8.82 3.24
CA LEU A 153 3.70 -8.20 1.93
C LEU A 153 4.79 -8.92 1.12
N TYR A 154 5.14 -10.15 1.48
CA TYR A 154 6.10 -10.95 0.75
C TYR A 154 5.56 -11.31 -0.63
N THR A 155 6.32 -10.99 -1.67
CA THR A 155 5.99 -11.31 -3.06
C THR A 155 6.48 -12.72 -3.36
N PHE A 156 5.59 -13.71 -3.30
CA PHE A 156 5.94 -15.11 -3.52
C PHE A 156 5.92 -15.52 -5.00
N MET A 157 5.16 -14.80 -5.83
CA MET A 157 5.06 -15.03 -7.26
C MET A 157 5.26 -13.71 -8.00
N LEU A 158 6.13 -13.71 -9.01
CA LEU A 158 6.29 -12.61 -9.95
C LEU A 158 6.92 -13.16 -11.23
N SER A 159 6.10 -13.56 -12.18
CA SER A 159 6.58 -14.25 -13.40
C SER A 159 5.80 -13.86 -14.64
N GLU A 160 6.53 -13.68 -15.74
CA GLU A 160 5.95 -13.50 -17.06
C GLU A 160 5.36 -14.82 -17.56
N GLN A 161 4.18 -14.75 -18.16
CA GLN A 161 3.45 -15.93 -18.62
C GLN A 161 3.04 -15.78 -20.09
N PRO A 162 2.89 -16.90 -20.82
CA PRO A 162 2.49 -16.85 -22.23
C PRO A 162 1.04 -16.40 -22.43
N ASP A 163 0.18 -16.73 -21.46
CA ASP A 163 -1.23 -16.40 -21.44
C ASP A 163 -1.78 -16.42 -20.00
N ARG A 164 -3.09 -16.25 -19.84
CA ARG A 164 -3.81 -16.30 -18.56
C ARG A 164 -4.86 -17.40 -18.47
N THR A 165 -4.62 -18.51 -19.15
CA THR A 165 -5.51 -19.68 -19.12
C THR A 165 -5.45 -20.40 -17.77
N GLY A 166 -6.44 -21.25 -17.49
CA GLY A 166 -6.45 -22.07 -16.28
C GLY A 166 -5.25 -23.00 -16.17
N VAL A 167 -4.76 -23.52 -17.30
CA VAL A 167 -3.56 -24.37 -17.34
C VAL A 167 -2.30 -23.59 -16.96
N THR A 168 -2.15 -22.39 -17.51
CA THR A 168 -1.01 -21.52 -17.17
C THR A 168 -1.01 -21.13 -15.71
N TRP A 169 -2.17 -20.78 -15.15
CA TRP A 169 -2.33 -20.54 -13.71
C TRP A 169 -2.02 -21.77 -12.88
N TRP A 170 -2.54 -22.95 -13.28
CA TRP A 170 -2.23 -24.20 -12.61
C TRP A 170 -0.73 -24.48 -12.56
N CYS A 171 -0.02 -24.36 -13.69
CA CYS A 171 1.43 -24.55 -13.74
C CYS A 171 2.18 -23.59 -12.79
N ALA A 172 1.80 -22.29 -12.75
CA ALA A 172 2.44 -21.31 -11.90
C ALA A 172 2.18 -21.58 -10.40
N LEU A 173 0.96 -21.98 -10.05
CA LEU A 173 0.58 -22.34 -8.68
C LEU A 173 1.25 -23.64 -8.22
N GLU A 174 1.40 -24.62 -9.12
CA GLU A 174 2.11 -25.87 -8.84
C GLU A 174 3.59 -25.63 -8.53
N GLN A 175 4.26 -24.75 -9.27
CA GLN A 175 5.63 -24.33 -8.96
C GLN A 175 5.72 -23.69 -7.56
N CYS A 176 4.73 -22.90 -7.17
CA CYS A 176 4.70 -22.37 -5.81
C CYS A 176 4.45 -23.48 -4.78
N ARG A 177 3.60 -24.46 -5.09
CA ARG A 177 3.32 -25.62 -4.22
C ARG A 177 4.57 -26.45 -3.97
N GLU A 178 5.39 -26.65 -5.00
CA GLU A 178 6.69 -27.35 -4.85
C GLU A 178 7.64 -26.62 -3.89
N LEU A 179 7.51 -25.29 -3.75
CA LEU A 179 8.25 -24.48 -2.79
C LEU A 179 7.58 -24.40 -1.40
N GLY A 180 6.52 -25.18 -1.14
CA GLY A 180 5.81 -25.23 0.13
C GLY A 180 4.61 -24.28 0.26
N PHE A 181 4.16 -23.65 -0.85
CA PHE A 181 2.96 -22.80 -0.81
C PHE A 181 1.71 -23.64 -0.51
N SER A 182 1.11 -23.41 0.66
CA SER A 182 -0.11 -24.07 1.14
C SER A 182 -0.98 -23.05 1.87
N PRO A 183 -1.65 -22.17 1.12
CA PRO A 183 -2.40 -21.07 1.71
C PRO A 183 -3.70 -21.54 2.38
N GLU A 184 -4.14 -20.81 3.40
CA GLU A 184 -5.44 -21.00 4.06
C GLU A 184 -6.56 -20.27 3.28
N SER A 185 -6.21 -19.20 2.57
CA SER A 185 -7.13 -18.47 1.71
C SER A 185 -6.39 -17.70 0.61
N VAL A 186 -7.06 -17.50 -0.51
CA VAL A 186 -6.58 -16.71 -1.64
C VAL A 186 -7.63 -15.67 -2.01
N ILE A 187 -7.22 -14.45 -2.28
CA ILE A 187 -8.05 -13.37 -2.83
C ILE A 187 -7.60 -13.06 -4.26
N GLY A 188 -8.53 -12.98 -5.18
CA GLY A 188 -8.26 -12.61 -6.57
C GLY A 188 -9.39 -11.81 -7.21
N ASP A 189 -9.11 -11.24 -8.39
CA ASP A 189 -10.08 -10.43 -9.14
C ASP A 189 -11.29 -11.22 -9.70
N GLY A 190 -11.29 -12.54 -9.53
CA GLY A 190 -12.32 -13.45 -10.03
C GLY A 190 -12.11 -13.84 -11.49
N GLY A 191 -10.92 -13.66 -12.06
CA GLY A 191 -10.54 -14.11 -13.39
C GLY A 191 -10.77 -15.62 -13.58
N LEU A 192 -11.37 -16.02 -14.73
CA LEU A 192 -11.73 -17.42 -14.98
C LEU A 192 -10.51 -18.35 -14.99
N GLY A 193 -9.36 -17.86 -15.48
CA GLY A 193 -8.12 -18.63 -15.51
C GLY A 193 -7.61 -18.93 -14.11
N LEU A 194 -7.51 -17.89 -13.26
CA LEU A 194 -7.08 -18.02 -11.86
C LEU A 194 -8.02 -18.99 -11.09
N ARG A 195 -9.33 -18.83 -11.22
CA ARG A 195 -10.28 -19.70 -10.54
C ARG A 195 -10.14 -21.17 -10.93
N LYS A 196 -9.92 -21.45 -12.23
CA LYS A 196 -9.67 -22.82 -12.70
C LYS A 196 -8.35 -23.36 -12.15
N GLY A 197 -7.25 -22.59 -12.26
CA GLY A 197 -5.96 -22.98 -11.72
C GLY A 197 -6.01 -23.28 -10.23
N MET A 198 -6.69 -22.42 -9.45
CA MET A 198 -6.89 -22.61 -8.00
C MET A 198 -7.72 -23.87 -7.71
N ALA A 199 -8.83 -24.07 -8.40
CA ALA A 199 -9.69 -25.25 -8.18
C ALA A 199 -8.97 -26.59 -8.49
N GLU A 200 -8.05 -26.59 -9.44
CA GLU A 200 -7.26 -27.78 -9.79
C GLU A 200 -6.06 -27.99 -8.86
N CYS A 201 -5.36 -26.91 -8.46
CA CYS A 201 -4.17 -27.01 -7.62
C CYS A 201 -4.51 -27.08 -6.12
N PHE A 202 -5.52 -26.34 -5.67
CA PHE A 202 -5.91 -26.18 -4.27
C PHE A 202 -7.45 -26.26 -4.10
N PRO A 203 -8.07 -27.43 -4.34
CA PRO A 203 -9.55 -27.56 -4.38
C PRO A 203 -10.23 -27.22 -3.05
N ASP A 204 -9.54 -27.41 -1.92
CA ASP A 204 -10.08 -27.16 -0.57
C ASP A 204 -9.79 -25.73 -0.06
N VAL A 205 -9.01 -24.94 -0.80
CA VAL A 205 -8.64 -23.58 -0.40
C VAL A 205 -9.65 -22.57 -0.94
N PRO A 206 -10.27 -21.77 -0.08
CA PRO A 206 -11.20 -20.72 -0.53
C PRO A 206 -10.47 -19.68 -1.40
N CYS A 207 -11.07 -19.43 -2.58
CA CYS A 207 -10.62 -18.39 -3.51
C CYS A 207 -11.70 -17.30 -3.56
N ASP A 208 -11.51 -16.27 -2.74
CA ASP A 208 -12.48 -15.20 -2.55
C ASP A 208 -12.36 -14.12 -3.63
N SER A 209 -13.48 -13.49 -3.95
CA SER A 209 -13.47 -12.31 -4.82
C SER A 209 -13.01 -11.08 -4.04
N ASP A 210 -12.22 -10.26 -4.70
CA ASP A 210 -11.67 -9.03 -4.12
C ASP A 210 -12.73 -7.94 -3.96
N VAL A 211 -13.00 -7.57 -2.73
CA VAL A 211 -13.91 -6.47 -2.36
C VAL A 211 -13.44 -5.14 -2.95
N PHE A 212 -12.13 -4.88 -2.99
CA PHE A 212 -11.60 -3.64 -3.58
C PHE A 212 -11.98 -3.51 -5.06
N HIS A 213 -11.84 -4.59 -5.84
CA HIS A 213 -12.23 -4.59 -7.25
C HIS A 213 -13.74 -4.43 -7.44
N ALA A 214 -14.56 -5.07 -6.60
CA ALA A 214 -16.01 -4.91 -6.65
C ALA A 214 -16.43 -3.44 -6.41
N LEU A 215 -15.90 -2.80 -5.37
CA LEU A 215 -16.17 -1.39 -5.07
C LEU A 215 -15.62 -0.44 -6.15
N LYS A 216 -14.44 -0.71 -6.69
CA LYS A 216 -13.86 0.04 -7.81
C LYS A 216 -14.74 -0.02 -9.07
N ASP A 217 -15.28 -1.18 -9.41
CA ASP A 217 -16.18 -1.33 -10.54
C ASP A 217 -17.47 -0.51 -10.37
N ILE A 218 -18.05 -0.50 -9.16
CA ILE A 218 -19.21 0.35 -8.83
C ILE A 218 -18.83 1.82 -9.00
N THR A 219 -17.68 2.25 -8.46
CA THR A 219 -17.19 3.65 -8.54
C THR A 219 -16.98 4.09 -9.99
N LEU A 220 -16.48 3.23 -10.86
CA LEU A 220 -16.29 3.55 -12.28
C LEU A 220 -17.63 3.81 -12.99
N VAL A 221 -18.64 2.97 -12.75
CA VAL A 221 -19.98 3.15 -13.34
C VAL A 221 -20.68 4.37 -12.74
N HIS A 222 -20.55 4.58 -11.43
CA HIS A 222 -21.05 5.74 -10.72
C HIS A 222 -20.52 7.04 -11.33
N GLY A 223 -19.19 7.21 -11.45
CA GLY A 223 -18.58 8.41 -12.02
C GLY A 223 -18.94 8.63 -13.52
N TYR A 224 -19.25 7.54 -14.26
CA TYR A 224 -19.76 7.70 -15.61
C TYR A 224 -21.20 8.18 -15.61
N LEU A 225 -22.06 7.67 -14.72
CA LEU A 225 -23.46 8.07 -14.60
C LEU A 225 -23.56 9.52 -14.11
N GLU A 226 -22.72 9.95 -13.19
CA GLU A 226 -22.58 11.34 -12.74
C GLU A 226 -22.33 12.29 -13.91
N LYS A 227 -21.35 11.99 -14.76
CA LYS A 227 -21.06 12.78 -15.96
C LYS A 227 -22.27 12.87 -16.91
N LYS A 228 -23.08 11.80 -16.99
CA LYS A 228 -24.31 11.80 -17.80
C LYS A 228 -25.40 12.66 -17.18
N ALA A 229 -25.59 12.63 -15.89
CA ALA A 229 -26.53 13.47 -15.15
C ALA A 229 -26.16 14.95 -15.30
N LEU A 230 -24.89 15.30 -15.04
CA LEU A 230 -24.39 16.67 -15.22
C LEU A 230 -24.54 17.16 -16.67
N GLY A 231 -24.29 16.30 -17.65
CA GLY A 231 -24.50 16.65 -19.07
C GLY A 231 -25.98 16.90 -19.41
N ALA A 232 -26.91 16.14 -18.80
CA ALA A 232 -28.34 16.36 -18.99
C ALA A 232 -28.81 17.68 -18.34
N MET A 233 -28.31 18.01 -17.15
CA MET A 233 -28.54 19.28 -16.46
C MET A 233 -28.06 20.45 -17.33
N GLY A 234 -26.85 20.37 -17.87
CA GLY A 234 -26.32 21.40 -18.79
C GLY A 234 -27.14 21.57 -20.06
N ALA A 235 -27.69 20.47 -20.62
CA ALA A 235 -28.57 20.52 -21.78
C ALA A 235 -29.89 21.23 -21.47
N VAL A 236 -30.49 21.00 -20.33
CA VAL A 236 -31.72 21.72 -19.89
C VAL A 236 -31.41 23.20 -19.68
N GLU A 237 -30.31 23.53 -19.03
CA GLU A 237 -29.89 24.93 -18.80
C GLU A 237 -29.68 25.67 -20.12
N GLU A 238 -29.02 25.06 -21.10
CA GLU A 238 -28.83 25.67 -22.42
C GLU A 238 -30.15 25.86 -23.15
N LEU A 239 -31.08 24.92 -23.07
CA LEU A 239 -32.42 25.08 -23.63
C LEU A 239 -33.20 26.22 -22.93
N LEU A 240 -33.10 26.34 -21.61
CA LEU A 240 -33.71 27.43 -20.86
C LEU A 240 -33.16 28.80 -21.28
N ARG A 241 -31.87 28.95 -21.50
CA ARG A 241 -31.27 30.19 -22.03
C ARG A 241 -31.78 30.57 -23.43
N ARG A 242 -32.14 29.57 -24.23
CA ARG A 242 -32.68 29.79 -25.60
C ARG A 242 -34.18 30.03 -25.63
N ARG A 243 -34.91 29.69 -24.57
CA ARG A 243 -36.38 29.72 -24.53
C ARG A 243 -36.99 31.05 -24.96
N ASP A 244 -36.43 32.16 -24.48
CA ASP A 244 -36.96 33.49 -24.71
C ASP A 244 -36.71 34.01 -26.15
N LYS A 245 -35.84 33.31 -26.88
CA LYS A 245 -35.53 33.62 -28.31
C LYS A 245 -36.42 32.86 -29.29
N VAL A 246 -37.23 31.90 -28.82
CA VAL A 246 -38.06 31.04 -29.67
C VAL A 246 -39.48 31.60 -29.73
N THR A 247 -39.93 31.96 -30.92
CA THR A 247 -41.25 32.56 -31.18
C THR A 247 -42.03 31.79 -32.24
N GLY A 248 -43.34 32.03 -32.32
CA GLY A 248 -44.24 31.49 -33.35
C GLY A 248 -44.40 29.96 -33.30
N LEU A 249 -44.57 29.35 -34.47
CA LEU A 249 -44.80 27.90 -34.63
C LEU A 249 -43.69 27.02 -34.07
N ARG A 250 -42.46 27.52 -33.92
CA ARG A 250 -41.31 26.81 -33.35
C ARG A 250 -41.46 26.59 -31.82
N ARG A 251 -42.32 27.36 -31.14
CA ARG A 251 -42.50 27.30 -29.68
C ARG A 251 -43.00 25.93 -29.19
N ASN A 252 -43.94 25.33 -29.94
CA ASN A 252 -44.48 24.01 -29.54
C ASN A 252 -43.43 22.88 -29.63
N GLY A 253 -42.63 22.84 -30.72
CA GLY A 253 -41.55 21.90 -30.89
C GLY A 253 -40.45 22.10 -29.83
N PHE A 254 -40.15 23.37 -29.50
CA PHE A 254 -39.18 23.69 -28.45
C PHE A 254 -39.65 23.24 -27.04
N SER A 255 -40.95 23.47 -26.72
CA SER A 255 -41.52 23.03 -25.43
C SER A 255 -41.45 21.51 -25.26
N ARG A 256 -41.69 20.76 -26.35
CA ARG A 256 -41.55 19.30 -26.34
C ARG A 256 -40.10 18.89 -26.08
N LEU A 257 -39.13 19.50 -26.80
CA LEU A 257 -37.72 19.24 -26.63
C LEU A 257 -37.24 19.53 -25.20
N LEU A 258 -37.66 20.66 -24.63
CA LEU A 258 -37.36 21.01 -23.23
C LEU A 258 -37.99 20.02 -22.27
N GLY A 259 -39.20 19.55 -22.49
CA GLY A 259 -39.87 18.55 -21.69
C GLY A 259 -39.15 17.18 -21.72
N GLU A 260 -38.68 16.77 -22.90
CA GLU A 260 -37.87 15.54 -23.07
C GLU A 260 -36.52 15.67 -22.36
N ALA A 261 -35.83 16.82 -22.47
CA ALA A 261 -34.55 17.06 -21.78
C ALA A 261 -34.71 17.03 -20.25
N ARG A 262 -35.78 17.64 -19.71
CA ARG A 262 -36.07 17.60 -18.27
C ARG A 262 -36.37 16.20 -17.77
N ARG A 263 -37.16 15.42 -18.46
CA ARG A 263 -37.41 14.01 -18.10
C ARG A 263 -36.11 13.21 -18.08
N ARG A 264 -35.26 13.42 -19.09
CA ARG A 264 -33.95 12.76 -19.13
C ARG A 264 -33.01 13.18 -17.98
N GLU A 265 -33.03 14.47 -17.62
CA GLU A 265 -32.31 15.00 -16.46
C GLU A 265 -32.80 14.33 -15.16
N GLU A 266 -34.13 14.32 -14.95
CA GLU A 266 -34.72 13.69 -13.73
C GLU A 266 -34.41 12.22 -13.64
N GLU A 267 -34.51 11.46 -14.73
CA GLU A 267 -34.16 10.03 -14.79
C GLU A 267 -32.70 9.79 -14.41
N LEU A 268 -31.77 10.49 -15.08
CA LEU A 268 -30.33 10.28 -14.86
C LEU A 268 -29.91 10.74 -13.45
N THR A 269 -30.47 11.83 -12.94
CA THR A 269 -30.19 12.30 -11.59
C THR A 269 -30.71 11.31 -10.54
N ARG A 270 -31.91 10.77 -10.72
CA ARG A 270 -32.45 9.71 -9.85
C ARG A 270 -31.59 8.45 -9.91
N CYS A 271 -31.24 7.99 -11.11
CA CYS A 271 -30.38 6.80 -11.26
C CYS A 271 -29.00 6.99 -10.59
N HIS A 272 -28.42 8.18 -10.73
CA HIS A 272 -27.16 8.52 -10.06
C HIS A 272 -27.29 8.49 -8.53
N ALA A 273 -28.31 9.14 -7.98
CA ALA A 273 -28.56 9.17 -6.53
C ALA A 273 -28.81 7.76 -5.96
N THR A 274 -29.57 6.91 -6.68
CA THR A 274 -29.80 5.52 -6.29
C THR A 274 -28.50 4.72 -6.31
N LEU A 275 -27.66 4.87 -7.35
CA LEU A 275 -26.38 4.16 -7.43
C LEU A 275 -25.40 4.65 -6.35
N GLU A 276 -25.40 5.93 -6.00
CA GLU A 276 -24.62 6.47 -4.89
C GLU A 276 -25.04 5.80 -3.56
N THR A 277 -26.34 5.71 -3.30
CA THR A 277 -26.88 5.03 -2.11
C THR A 277 -26.48 3.56 -2.10
N ILE A 278 -26.60 2.85 -3.22
CA ILE A 278 -26.15 1.46 -3.34
C ILE A 278 -24.66 1.34 -3.05
N TYR A 279 -23.83 2.25 -3.57
CA TYR A 279 -22.40 2.26 -3.32
C TYR A 279 -22.07 2.43 -1.84
N GLN A 280 -22.74 3.34 -1.13
CA GLN A 280 -22.53 3.56 0.30
C GLN A 280 -22.88 2.30 1.11
N PHE A 281 -24.06 1.71 0.92
CA PHE A 281 -24.43 0.47 1.59
C PHE A 281 -23.50 -0.70 1.26
N MET A 282 -23.09 -0.84 -0.01
CA MET A 282 -22.12 -1.87 -0.39
C MET A 282 -20.78 -1.67 0.32
N ARG A 283 -20.30 -0.43 0.44
CA ARG A 283 -19.02 -0.10 1.03
C ARG A 283 -19.01 -0.21 2.55
N GLU A 284 -20.05 0.28 3.21
CA GLU A 284 -20.06 0.48 4.66
C GLU A 284 -20.75 -0.66 5.42
N ASP A 285 -21.75 -1.30 4.81
CA ASP A 285 -22.53 -2.34 5.47
C ASP A 285 -22.23 -3.72 4.90
N VAL A 286 -22.34 -3.91 3.58
CA VAL A 286 -22.26 -5.26 2.99
C VAL A 286 -20.83 -5.77 2.90
N LEU A 287 -19.91 -4.94 2.44
CA LEU A 287 -18.52 -5.34 2.13
C LEU A 287 -17.50 -4.80 3.15
N ASP A 288 -17.96 -4.40 4.34
CA ASP A 288 -17.12 -4.04 5.45
C ASP A 288 -17.27 -4.98 6.65
N PHE A 289 -16.24 -5.07 7.49
CA PHE A 289 -16.33 -5.76 8.77
C PHE A 289 -17.07 -4.87 9.77
N ASN A 290 -18.26 -5.28 10.14
CA ASN A 290 -19.13 -4.58 11.07
C ASN A 290 -20.00 -5.59 11.82
N GLU A 291 -20.92 -5.10 12.64
CA GLU A 291 -21.83 -5.90 13.46
C GLU A 291 -22.95 -6.63 12.67
N LEU A 292 -23.11 -6.36 11.36
CA LEU A 292 -24.21 -6.90 10.57
C LEU A 292 -24.12 -8.43 10.49
N PRO A 293 -25.15 -9.16 10.96
CA PRO A 293 -25.21 -10.62 10.86
C PRO A 293 -25.10 -11.11 9.42
N PHE A 294 -24.47 -12.28 9.22
CA PHE A 294 -24.24 -12.79 7.86
C PHE A 294 -25.53 -12.94 7.04
N GLY A 295 -26.62 -13.41 7.65
CA GLY A 295 -27.92 -13.55 6.96
C GLY A 295 -28.49 -12.20 6.50
N ASP A 296 -28.40 -11.17 7.35
CA ASP A 296 -28.87 -9.82 7.02
C ASP A 296 -27.99 -9.18 5.94
N ARG A 297 -26.69 -9.45 5.99
CA ARG A 297 -25.71 -9.03 4.97
C ARG A 297 -26.04 -9.61 3.60
N GLN A 298 -26.40 -10.89 3.53
CA GLN A 298 -26.86 -11.53 2.30
C GLN A 298 -28.16 -10.90 1.78
N ALA A 299 -29.13 -10.71 2.66
CA ALA A 299 -30.42 -10.09 2.30
C ALA A 299 -30.24 -8.67 1.78
N LEU A 300 -29.37 -7.88 2.43
CA LEU A 300 -29.06 -6.51 1.99
C LEU A 300 -28.34 -6.52 0.64
N PHE A 301 -27.36 -7.42 0.43
CA PHE A 301 -26.71 -7.55 -0.87
C PHE A 301 -27.73 -7.82 -1.98
N ASP A 302 -28.60 -8.83 -1.78
CA ASP A 302 -29.60 -9.24 -2.77
C ASP A 302 -30.59 -8.11 -3.07
N TRP A 303 -31.01 -7.36 -2.06
CA TRP A 303 -31.87 -6.19 -2.23
C TRP A 303 -31.17 -5.09 -3.04
N LEU A 304 -29.91 -4.76 -2.74
CA LEU A 304 -29.14 -3.75 -3.49
C LEU A 304 -28.94 -4.14 -4.96
N ILE A 305 -28.72 -5.43 -5.24
CA ILE A 305 -28.67 -5.95 -6.62
C ILE A 305 -30.04 -5.79 -7.32
N GLY A 306 -31.14 -5.99 -6.60
CA GLY A 306 -32.49 -5.72 -7.11
C GLY A 306 -32.71 -4.24 -7.46
N GLU A 307 -32.26 -3.31 -6.62
CA GLU A 307 -32.32 -1.88 -6.88
C GLU A 307 -31.48 -1.47 -8.12
N MET A 308 -30.33 -2.15 -8.35
CA MET A 308 -29.56 -1.94 -9.59
C MET A 308 -30.34 -2.32 -10.85
N GLN A 309 -31.25 -3.29 -10.77
CA GLN A 309 -32.12 -3.67 -11.89
C GLN A 309 -33.06 -2.52 -12.28
N GLY A 310 -33.61 -1.79 -11.30
CA GLY A 310 -34.41 -0.61 -11.56
C GLY A 310 -33.64 0.51 -12.29
N ILE A 311 -32.34 0.65 -12.01
CA ILE A 311 -31.47 1.58 -12.75
C ILE A 311 -31.21 1.07 -14.18
N GLU A 312 -31.11 -0.25 -14.39
CA GLU A 312 -30.85 -0.88 -15.68
C GLU A 312 -31.90 -0.50 -16.73
N GLU A 313 -33.16 -0.33 -16.33
CA GLU A 313 -34.25 0.07 -17.23
C GLU A 313 -34.03 1.44 -17.87
N CYS A 314 -33.48 2.41 -17.12
CA CYS A 314 -33.16 3.74 -17.64
C CYS A 314 -31.72 3.89 -18.12
N TYR A 315 -30.80 3.05 -17.62
CA TYR A 315 -29.38 3.09 -17.96
C TYR A 315 -28.78 1.69 -18.10
N GLY A 316 -29.00 1.06 -19.26
CA GLY A 316 -28.63 -0.32 -19.56
C GLY A 316 -27.13 -0.67 -19.38
N LYS A 317 -26.23 0.33 -19.32
CA LYS A 317 -24.79 0.08 -19.09
C LYS A 317 -24.46 -0.39 -17.67
N ILE A 318 -25.41 -0.38 -16.73
CA ILE A 318 -25.25 -0.96 -15.40
C ILE A 318 -25.37 -2.49 -15.41
N ALA A 319 -26.06 -3.07 -16.41
CA ALA A 319 -26.27 -4.51 -16.50
C ALA A 319 -25.02 -5.39 -16.39
N PRO A 320 -23.88 -5.05 -17.04
CA PRO A 320 -22.65 -5.83 -16.88
C PRO A 320 -22.13 -5.84 -15.46
N LEU A 321 -22.19 -4.69 -14.76
CA LEU A 321 -21.79 -4.57 -13.36
C LEU A 321 -22.68 -5.41 -12.46
N ARG A 322 -24.01 -5.25 -12.56
CA ARG A 322 -24.98 -6.01 -11.79
C ARG A 322 -24.77 -7.53 -11.94
N LYS A 323 -24.70 -8.02 -13.19
CA LYS A 323 -24.46 -9.45 -13.49
C LYS A 323 -23.10 -9.95 -12.98
N LYS A 324 -22.08 -9.08 -12.94
CA LYS A 324 -20.77 -9.42 -12.37
C LYS A 324 -20.89 -9.60 -10.86
N LEU A 325 -21.50 -8.66 -10.16
CA LEU A 325 -21.72 -8.73 -8.71
C LEU A 325 -22.58 -9.95 -8.32
N GLU A 326 -23.66 -10.21 -9.04
CA GLU A 326 -24.48 -11.43 -8.83
C GLU A 326 -23.65 -12.70 -8.92
N ARG A 327 -22.82 -12.85 -9.94
CA ARG A 327 -21.96 -14.04 -10.10
C ARG A 327 -20.90 -14.17 -9.01
N GLN A 328 -20.45 -13.06 -8.47
CA GLN A 328 -19.41 -13.02 -7.44
C GLN A 328 -19.99 -13.02 -6.02
N ARG A 329 -21.33 -12.99 -5.85
CA ARG A 329 -22.02 -12.89 -4.58
C ARG A 329 -21.41 -13.76 -3.49
N ASP A 330 -21.41 -15.07 -3.72
CA ASP A 330 -20.98 -16.03 -2.71
C ASP A 330 -19.50 -15.92 -2.38
N THR A 331 -18.64 -15.61 -3.36
CA THR A 331 -17.21 -15.43 -3.16
C THR A 331 -16.85 -14.06 -2.56
N LEU A 332 -17.66 -13.03 -2.79
CA LEU A 332 -17.51 -11.72 -2.12
C LEU A 332 -17.93 -11.79 -0.66
N LEU A 333 -18.95 -12.60 -0.35
CA LEU A 333 -19.50 -12.71 0.99
C LEU A 333 -18.85 -13.84 1.82
N ALA A 334 -18.03 -14.70 1.23
CA ALA A 334 -17.46 -15.88 1.88
C ALA A 334 -16.60 -15.54 3.11
N VAL A 335 -15.81 -14.46 3.05
CA VAL A 335 -14.98 -14.02 4.17
C VAL A 335 -15.84 -13.63 5.38
N PHE A 336 -17.00 -13.01 5.15
CA PHE A 336 -17.90 -12.59 6.22
C PHE A 336 -18.64 -13.80 6.83
N ALA A 337 -18.96 -14.81 6.01
CA ALA A 337 -19.52 -16.07 6.51
C ALA A 337 -18.52 -16.79 7.45
N ARG A 338 -17.26 -16.87 7.05
CA ARG A 338 -16.20 -17.46 7.88
C ARG A 338 -15.98 -16.66 9.16
N LEU A 339 -15.92 -15.32 9.05
CA LEU A 339 -15.78 -14.45 10.22
C LEU A 339 -16.93 -14.66 11.22
N ASP A 340 -18.18 -14.68 10.75
CA ASP A 340 -19.36 -14.85 11.63
C ASP A 340 -19.35 -16.25 12.29
N ALA A 341 -18.94 -17.28 11.58
CA ALA A 341 -18.81 -18.64 12.09
C ALA A 341 -17.71 -18.76 13.16
N GLU A 342 -16.52 -18.20 12.94
CA GLU A 342 -15.42 -18.21 13.91
C GLU A 342 -15.75 -17.34 15.13
N LEU A 343 -16.39 -16.18 14.91
CA LEU A 343 -16.86 -15.32 15.99
C LEU A 343 -17.89 -16.07 16.88
N ALA A 344 -18.78 -16.86 16.28
CA ALA A 344 -19.74 -17.68 17.02
C ALA A 344 -19.06 -18.75 17.88
N LYS A 345 -17.98 -19.38 17.37
CA LYS A 345 -17.19 -20.34 18.15
C LYS A 345 -16.50 -19.67 19.34
N LEU A 346 -15.88 -18.51 19.12
CA LEU A 346 -15.21 -17.72 20.18
C LEU A 346 -16.24 -17.28 21.24
N ALA A 347 -17.35 -16.70 20.80
CA ALA A 347 -18.43 -16.26 21.68
C ALA A 347 -18.99 -17.41 22.53
N GLY A 348 -19.24 -18.57 21.91
CA GLY A 348 -19.69 -19.77 22.59
C GLY A 348 -18.70 -20.30 23.62
N LYS A 349 -17.40 -20.34 23.29
CA LYS A 349 -16.33 -20.74 24.21
C LYS A 349 -16.25 -19.84 25.45
N ASP A 350 -16.32 -18.54 25.24
CA ASP A 350 -16.19 -17.56 26.32
C ASP A 350 -17.53 -17.17 26.94
N GLY A 351 -18.66 -17.76 26.51
CA GLY A 351 -20.02 -17.51 27.00
C GLY A 351 -20.44 -16.05 26.83
N ILE A 352 -20.00 -15.42 25.76
CA ILE A 352 -20.39 -14.08 25.36
C ILE A 352 -21.53 -14.20 24.36
N ASP A 353 -22.54 -13.36 24.43
CA ASP A 353 -23.62 -13.42 23.46
C ASP A 353 -23.17 -12.84 22.09
N MET A 354 -23.78 -13.36 21.01
CA MET A 354 -23.39 -13.01 19.64
C MET A 354 -23.60 -11.55 19.27
N GLU A 355 -24.58 -10.88 19.87
CA GLU A 355 -24.84 -9.47 19.60
C GLU A 355 -23.69 -8.61 20.12
N ASN A 356 -23.29 -8.83 21.38
CA ASN A 356 -22.12 -8.17 21.94
C ASN A 356 -20.81 -8.55 21.21
N ALA A 357 -20.65 -9.82 20.83
CA ALA A 357 -19.48 -10.26 20.07
C ALA A 357 -19.35 -9.51 18.71
N ARG A 358 -20.46 -9.35 17.97
CA ARG A 358 -20.47 -8.59 16.70
C ARG A 358 -20.19 -7.10 16.91
N ARG A 359 -20.81 -6.48 17.92
CA ARG A 359 -20.53 -5.07 18.24
C ARG A 359 -19.05 -4.82 18.55
N MET A 360 -18.37 -5.78 19.17
CA MET A 360 -16.94 -5.68 19.47
C MET A 360 -16.05 -5.73 18.21
N VAL A 361 -16.52 -6.26 17.08
CA VAL A 361 -15.80 -6.20 15.80
C VAL A 361 -15.57 -4.76 15.38
N ASN A 362 -16.50 -3.85 15.66
CA ASN A 362 -16.39 -2.43 15.32
C ASN A 362 -15.20 -1.74 15.99
N LEU A 363 -14.71 -2.23 17.15
CA LEU A 363 -13.49 -1.71 17.80
C LEU A 363 -12.25 -1.83 16.91
N PHE A 364 -12.21 -2.82 16.02
CA PHE A 364 -11.04 -3.13 15.19
C PHE A 364 -11.14 -2.56 13.78
N ASN A 365 -12.35 -2.08 13.39
CA ASN A 365 -12.61 -1.56 12.04
C ASN A 365 -12.70 -0.02 11.96
N GLY A 366 -12.08 0.70 12.88
CA GLY A 366 -12.04 2.18 12.86
C GLY A 366 -13.23 2.87 13.53
N HIS A 367 -14.19 2.11 14.07
CA HIS A 367 -15.38 2.63 14.75
C HIS A 367 -15.19 2.81 16.27
N ARG A 368 -13.94 2.91 16.73
CA ARG A 368 -13.59 2.94 18.18
C ARG A 368 -14.20 4.09 18.97
N GLU A 369 -14.44 5.20 18.31
CA GLU A 369 -14.96 6.43 18.94
C GLU A 369 -16.48 6.57 18.82
N GLU A 370 -17.17 5.55 18.30
CA GLU A 370 -18.62 5.56 18.22
C GLU A 370 -19.23 5.31 19.62
N PRO A 371 -20.16 6.17 20.09
CA PRO A 371 -20.77 6.03 21.42
C PRO A 371 -21.41 4.65 21.65
N GLN A 372 -21.94 4.03 20.61
CA GLN A 372 -22.55 2.69 20.66
C GLN A 372 -21.52 1.60 20.95
N VAL A 373 -20.29 1.74 20.41
CA VAL A 373 -19.18 0.80 20.67
C VAL A 373 -18.69 0.95 22.11
N GLU A 374 -18.56 2.18 22.61
CA GLU A 374 -18.18 2.44 23.99
C GLU A 374 -19.21 1.87 24.98
N MET A 375 -20.50 2.05 24.70
CA MET A 375 -21.58 1.46 25.49
C MET A 375 -21.53 -0.07 25.48
N ALA A 376 -21.33 -0.68 24.31
CA ALA A 376 -21.24 -2.14 24.17
C ALA A 376 -20.07 -2.73 24.97
N VAL A 377 -18.93 -2.03 25.00
CA VAL A 377 -17.76 -2.44 25.81
C VAL A 377 -18.06 -2.27 27.31
N ALA A 378 -18.71 -1.17 27.72
CA ALA A 378 -19.08 -0.94 29.11
C ALA A 378 -20.07 -2.00 29.61
N ASP A 379 -21.13 -2.31 28.84
CA ASP A 379 -22.10 -3.36 29.11
C ASP A 379 -21.46 -4.74 29.21
N ALA A 380 -20.54 -5.04 28.30
CA ALA A 380 -19.82 -6.30 28.29
C ALA A 380 -18.86 -6.42 29.49
N LEU A 381 -18.22 -5.31 29.89
CA LEU A 381 -17.34 -5.26 31.07
C LEU A 381 -18.13 -5.54 32.35
N ASP A 382 -19.29 -4.92 32.51
CA ASP A 382 -20.18 -5.14 33.66
C ASP A 382 -20.69 -6.60 33.70
N LYS A 383 -21.08 -7.15 32.55
CA LYS A 383 -21.67 -8.47 32.44
C LYS A 383 -20.65 -9.63 32.54
N TYR A 384 -19.47 -9.50 31.98
CA TYR A 384 -18.51 -10.60 31.83
C TYR A 384 -17.25 -10.43 32.69
N GLY A 385 -16.95 -9.24 33.16
CA GLY A 385 -15.74 -8.90 33.91
C GLY A 385 -14.53 -8.65 33.00
N LEU A 386 -13.54 -7.93 33.55
CA LEU A 386 -12.38 -7.41 32.81
C LEU A 386 -11.52 -8.51 32.17
N GLU A 387 -11.18 -9.54 32.94
CA GLU A 387 -10.25 -10.60 32.46
C GLU A 387 -10.83 -11.38 31.26
N ARG A 388 -12.10 -11.77 31.38
CA ARG A 388 -12.79 -12.50 30.31
C ARG A 388 -12.99 -11.64 29.06
N LEU A 389 -13.37 -10.39 29.24
CA LEU A 389 -13.53 -9.45 28.14
C LEU A 389 -12.19 -9.21 27.43
N GLN A 390 -11.08 -9.05 28.17
CA GLN A 390 -9.75 -8.87 27.58
C GLN A 390 -9.32 -10.08 26.77
N GLN A 391 -9.47 -11.30 27.30
CA GLN A 391 -9.16 -12.53 26.56
C GLN A 391 -9.99 -12.64 25.27
N PHE A 392 -11.26 -12.29 25.31
CA PHE A 392 -12.12 -12.30 24.14
C PHE A 392 -11.74 -11.24 23.10
N LEU A 393 -11.40 -10.02 23.54
CA LEU A 393 -10.91 -8.96 22.65
C LEU A 393 -9.59 -9.32 21.98
N ASP A 394 -8.67 -9.97 22.70
CA ASP A 394 -7.43 -10.48 22.14
C ASP A 394 -7.68 -11.57 21.08
N ALA A 395 -8.67 -12.44 21.33
CA ALA A 395 -9.08 -13.45 20.35
C ALA A 395 -9.74 -12.83 19.10
N ILE A 396 -10.61 -11.82 19.25
CA ILE A 396 -11.18 -11.06 18.13
C ILE A 396 -10.06 -10.35 17.35
N TYR A 397 -9.10 -9.72 18.05
CA TYR A 397 -7.97 -9.08 17.39
C TYR A 397 -7.21 -10.06 16.49
N GLY A 398 -6.90 -11.26 17.00
CA GLY A 398 -6.27 -12.33 16.22
C GLY A 398 -7.10 -12.75 15.00
N LEU A 399 -8.41 -12.92 15.18
CA LEU A 399 -9.35 -13.26 14.12
C LEU A 399 -9.41 -12.17 13.04
N MET A 400 -9.50 -10.90 13.43
CA MET A 400 -9.54 -9.77 12.50
C MET A 400 -8.21 -9.59 11.76
N ALA A 401 -7.08 -9.82 12.45
CA ALA A 401 -5.75 -9.74 11.84
C ALA A 401 -5.51 -10.82 10.77
N SER A 402 -6.21 -11.95 10.85
CA SER A 402 -6.17 -13.05 9.86
C SER A 402 -7.33 -13.01 8.85
N SER A 403 -8.27 -12.08 8.99
CA SER A 403 -9.40 -11.95 8.08
C SER A 403 -9.13 -10.89 7.02
N PHE A 404 -8.96 -11.31 5.80
CA PHE A 404 -8.68 -10.42 4.66
C PHE A 404 -9.88 -10.44 3.70
N ARG A 405 -10.36 -9.25 3.31
CA ARG A 405 -11.48 -9.08 2.36
C ARG A 405 -11.07 -8.42 1.04
N ALA A 406 -9.86 -7.85 1.00
CA ALA A 406 -9.41 -7.07 -0.13
C ALA A 406 -7.94 -7.33 -0.44
N SER A 407 -7.61 -7.27 -1.71
CA SER A 407 -6.26 -7.42 -2.24
C SER A 407 -5.47 -6.11 -2.26
N SER A 408 -5.81 -5.12 -1.43
CA SER A 408 -5.10 -3.84 -1.38
C SER A 408 -3.57 -3.95 -1.35
N PRO A 409 -2.97 -4.94 -0.68
CA PRO A 409 -1.52 -5.16 -0.74
C PRO A 409 -1.00 -5.49 -2.13
N ILE A 410 -1.71 -6.31 -2.91
CA ILE A 410 -1.27 -6.62 -4.28
C ILE A 410 -1.49 -5.43 -5.22
N GLU A 411 -2.57 -4.66 -5.06
CA GLU A 411 -2.78 -3.43 -5.83
C GLU A 411 -1.66 -2.40 -5.58
N ASN A 412 -1.21 -2.26 -4.33
CA ASN A 412 -0.03 -1.46 -4.01
C ASN A 412 1.22 -2.01 -4.71
N ARG A 413 1.42 -3.34 -4.68
CA ARG A 413 2.52 -4.01 -5.39
C ARG A 413 2.44 -3.77 -6.89
N ASN A 414 1.27 -3.92 -7.49
CA ASN A 414 1.02 -3.67 -8.90
C ASN A 414 1.30 -2.21 -9.28
N SER A 415 0.96 -1.26 -8.42
CA SER A 415 1.28 0.16 -8.62
C SER A 415 2.79 0.40 -8.69
N VAL A 416 3.56 -0.24 -7.82
CA VAL A 416 5.03 -0.21 -7.85
C VAL A 416 5.56 -0.86 -9.13
N LEU A 417 5.07 -2.05 -9.48
CA LEU A 417 5.50 -2.79 -10.67
C LEU A 417 5.25 -2.01 -11.97
N ARG A 418 4.10 -1.32 -12.08
CA ARG A 418 3.77 -0.47 -13.24
C ARG A 418 4.83 0.59 -13.49
N THR A 419 5.47 1.15 -12.45
CA THR A 419 6.55 2.14 -12.64
C THR A 419 7.77 1.52 -13.35
N TYR A 420 8.09 0.26 -13.06
CA TYR A 420 9.17 -0.46 -13.75
C TYR A 420 8.78 -0.83 -15.19
N PHE A 421 7.53 -1.23 -15.41
CA PHE A 421 7.01 -1.61 -16.72
C PHE A 421 6.97 -0.42 -17.69
N GLN A 422 6.62 0.77 -17.20
CA GLN A 422 6.61 2.00 -18.00
C GLN A 422 8.01 2.47 -18.44
N GLN A 423 9.03 2.21 -17.62
CA GLN A 423 10.40 2.66 -17.90
C GLN A 423 11.17 1.70 -18.85
N ARG A 424 10.67 0.49 -19.06
CA ARG A 424 11.34 -0.55 -19.83
C ARG A 424 10.42 -1.10 -20.91
N ARG A 425 10.96 -1.26 -22.13
CA ARG A 425 10.20 -1.84 -23.23
C ARG A 425 9.81 -3.29 -22.95
N GLU A 426 10.75 -4.06 -22.41
CA GLU A 426 10.58 -5.46 -22.00
C GLU A 426 11.40 -5.67 -20.72
N ILE A 427 10.84 -6.35 -19.74
CA ILE A 427 11.53 -6.62 -18.48
C ILE A 427 12.22 -7.97 -18.53
N GLY A 428 11.55 -8.98 -19.05
CA GLY A 428 12.03 -10.36 -19.09
C GLY A 428 12.06 -11.04 -17.72
N HIS A 429 11.99 -12.36 -17.75
CA HIS A 429 11.87 -13.22 -16.56
C HIS A 429 12.98 -12.95 -15.52
N GLY A 430 14.24 -12.89 -15.95
CA GLY A 430 15.34 -12.71 -15.02
C GLY A 430 15.29 -11.38 -14.24
N TYR A 431 14.84 -10.29 -14.87
CA TYR A 431 14.69 -9.02 -14.15
C TYR A 431 13.52 -9.06 -13.16
N LEU A 432 12.45 -9.80 -13.46
CA LEU A 432 11.34 -10.01 -12.51
C LEU A 432 11.81 -10.78 -11.27
N GLU A 433 12.71 -11.77 -11.43
CA GLU A 433 13.33 -12.47 -10.31
C GLU A 433 14.17 -11.52 -9.43
N LEU A 434 14.99 -10.66 -10.05
CA LEU A 434 15.76 -9.65 -9.33
C LEU A 434 14.84 -8.64 -8.61
N LEU A 435 13.75 -8.26 -9.26
CA LEU A 435 12.78 -7.33 -8.69
C LEU A 435 12.00 -7.98 -7.53
N ARG A 436 11.62 -9.26 -7.63
CA ARG A 436 11.01 -10.05 -6.55
C ARG A 436 11.92 -10.10 -5.33
N PHE A 437 13.19 -10.43 -5.54
CA PHE A 437 14.20 -10.43 -4.47
C PHE A 437 14.30 -9.06 -3.80
N TYR A 438 14.47 -7.98 -4.58
CA TYR A 438 14.57 -6.62 -4.05
C TYR A 438 13.33 -6.22 -3.25
N LEU A 439 12.11 -6.48 -3.76
CA LEU A 439 10.87 -6.13 -3.10
C LEU A 439 10.68 -6.88 -1.77
N ASN A 440 11.22 -8.09 -1.66
CA ASN A 440 11.14 -8.89 -0.44
C ASN A 440 12.19 -8.51 0.61
N HIS A 441 13.37 -8.03 0.19
CA HIS A 441 14.49 -7.76 1.11
C HIS A 441 14.76 -6.28 1.37
N ARG A 442 14.06 -5.36 0.69
CA ARG A 442 14.16 -3.93 1.01
C ARG A 442 13.44 -3.62 2.32
N ILE A 443 14.04 -2.75 3.13
CA ILE A 443 13.44 -2.29 4.38
C ILE A 443 12.30 -1.30 4.10
N VAL A 444 11.19 -1.47 4.80
CA VAL A 444 10.04 -0.55 4.78
C VAL A 444 10.35 0.67 5.64
N VAL A 445 10.54 1.83 5.02
CA VAL A 445 10.92 3.08 5.72
C VAL A 445 9.72 3.72 6.43
N ARG A 446 8.53 3.64 5.81
CA ARG A 446 7.28 4.19 6.36
C ARG A 446 6.10 3.29 6.02
N SER A 447 5.24 3.08 6.98
CA SER A 447 4.01 2.29 6.81
C SER A 447 2.88 2.84 7.69
N ARG A 448 1.63 2.63 7.27
CA ARG A 448 0.47 2.84 8.15
C ARG A 448 0.41 1.79 9.25
N VAL A 449 0.92 0.59 8.97
CA VAL A 449 1.08 -0.51 9.94
C VAL A 449 2.47 -0.37 10.54
N LYS A 450 2.54 0.10 11.79
CA LYS A 450 3.81 0.46 12.45
C LYS A 450 4.78 -0.71 12.60
N GLU A 451 4.26 -1.90 12.79
CA GLU A 451 5.02 -3.16 12.95
C GLU A 451 5.85 -3.50 11.70
N ARG A 452 5.54 -2.90 10.55
CA ARG A 452 6.26 -3.07 9.27
C ARG A 452 7.44 -2.10 9.13
N GLU A 453 7.46 -1.00 9.88
CA GLU A 453 8.55 -0.03 9.78
C GLU A 453 9.86 -0.62 10.30
N GLY A 454 10.93 -0.44 9.54
CA GLY A 454 12.26 -0.95 9.85
C GLY A 454 12.48 -2.43 9.53
N LYS A 455 11.46 -3.12 8.97
CA LYS A 455 11.56 -4.53 8.56
C LYS A 455 11.41 -4.70 7.05
N SER A 456 11.91 -5.79 6.53
CA SER A 456 11.63 -6.24 5.16
C SER A 456 10.41 -7.18 5.13
N ALA A 457 9.85 -7.42 3.95
CA ALA A 457 8.79 -8.41 3.78
C ALA A 457 9.26 -9.83 4.13
N TYR A 458 10.52 -10.16 3.81
CA TYR A 458 11.15 -11.42 4.19
C TYR A 458 11.22 -11.59 5.71
N GLU A 459 11.68 -10.56 6.44
CA GLU A 459 11.76 -10.60 7.92
C GLU A 459 10.38 -10.74 8.56
N MET A 460 9.35 -10.12 7.96
CA MET A 460 7.98 -10.25 8.45
C MET A 460 7.39 -11.64 8.20
N LEU A 461 7.72 -12.28 7.06
CA LEU A 461 7.26 -13.63 6.75
C LEU A 461 7.95 -14.70 7.60
N THR A 462 9.29 -14.63 7.70
CA THR A 462 10.12 -15.69 8.27
C THR A 462 10.49 -15.48 9.72
N GLY A 463 10.42 -14.24 10.22
CA GLY A 463 10.96 -13.85 11.51
C GLY A 463 12.49 -13.74 11.56
N ASN A 464 13.19 -14.06 10.47
CA ASN A 464 14.64 -14.07 10.40
C ASN A 464 15.18 -12.76 9.84
N SER A 465 16.17 -12.17 10.49
CA SER A 465 16.90 -11.02 9.96
C SER A 465 17.85 -11.43 8.83
N HIS A 466 18.16 -10.50 7.94
CA HIS A 466 19.10 -10.72 6.83
C HIS A 466 20.08 -9.55 6.68
N ALA A 467 21.18 -9.78 5.97
CA ALA A 467 22.12 -8.73 5.58
C ALA A 467 21.45 -7.73 4.62
N HIS A 468 22.06 -6.58 4.43
CA HIS A 468 21.55 -5.62 3.45
C HIS A 468 21.42 -6.30 2.06
N TRP A 469 20.31 -6.10 1.37
CA TRP A 469 19.97 -6.81 0.14
C TRP A 469 21.05 -6.71 -0.97
N LEU A 470 21.78 -5.58 -1.07
CA LEU A 470 22.91 -5.45 -1.99
C LEU A 470 24.10 -6.34 -1.59
N ASP A 471 24.31 -6.52 -0.29
CA ASP A 471 25.39 -7.38 0.20
C ASP A 471 25.07 -8.87 -0.05
N MET A 472 23.78 -9.25 0.07
CA MET A 472 23.30 -10.59 -0.29
C MET A 472 23.50 -10.90 -1.79
N LEU A 473 23.36 -9.90 -2.65
CA LEU A 473 23.64 -10.00 -4.09
C LEU A 473 25.14 -9.98 -4.42
N GLY A 474 26.03 -9.82 -3.42
CA GLY A 474 27.46 -9.79 -3.60
C GLY A 474 28.08 -8.41 -3.84
N PHE A 475 27.29 -7.34 -3.75
CA PHE A 475 27.75 -5.95 -3.99
C PHE A 475 28.10 -5.26 -2.66
N THR A 476 29.10 -5.77 -1.96
CA THR A 476 29.53 -5.25 -0.66
C THR A 476 30.49 -4.07 -0.83
N LEU A 477 30.26 -2.98 -0.09
CA LEU A 477 31.21 -1.86 -0.03
C LEU A 477 32.46 -2.24 0.78
N THR A 478 33.61 -1.98 0.22
CA THR A 478 34.87 -1.98 0.99
C THR A 478 34.79 -0.86 2.01
N LYS A 479 34.82 -1.18 3.31
CA LYS A 479 34.93 -0.15 4.35
C LYS A 479 36.27 0.56 4.13
N ALA A 480 36.24 1.89 3.93
CA ALA A 480 37.46 2.69 4.03
C ALA A 480 38.05 2.44 5.43
N ALA A 481 39.31 1.97 5.46
CA ALA A 481 40.04 1.70 6.67
C ALA A 481 40.29 2.98 7.49
#